data_0c91944fbb3ef3c2aa49f63edaa8b27d
#
_entry.id   0c91944fbb3ef3c2aa49f63edaa8b27d
#
_cell.length_a   1.000
_cell.length_b   1.000
_cell.length_c   1.000
_cell.angle_alpha   90.00
_cell.angle_beta   90.00
_cell.angle_gamma   90.00
#
_symmetry.space_group_name_H-M   'P 1'
#
loop_
_entity.id
_entity.type
_entity.pdbx_description
1 polymer ?
#
loop_
_entity_poly.entity_id
_entity_poly.type
_entity_poly.pdbx_seq_one_letter_code
_entity_poly.pdbx_strand_id
1 'polypeptide(L)'
;QPYRVWCSDETGRLCLTYFNGREDYLKTLLPVGETRVVSGKIEIYQGEVQMTHPDHAVPLEQRDSILRVEPVYGLTAGLTQRPVQKAMASAVDRAPDLTEWQDATYLAKQRWASWRQALAEAHAPADEADLSPMHPARARLAFDELLASQLAIALVRHHNRILAGHATEGDGRFRRAALSSLPFDLTASQKAAIEEIAADMGKPERMVRLLQG
;
A
#
# COMPACT_ATOMS: atom_id res chain seq x y z
N GLN A 1 0.45 -33.93 17.10
CA GLN A 1 1.66 -33.27 17.62
C GLN A 1 2.39 -32.58 16.48
N PRO A 2 3.04 -31.43 16.70
CA PRO A 2 3.84 -30.80 15.70
C PRO A 2 5.06 -31.67 15.34
N TYR A 3 5.43 -31.66 14.07
CA TYR A 3 6.66 -32.31 13.64
C TYR A 3 7.84 -31.37 13.93
N ARG A 4 8.88 -31.85 14.58
CA ARG A 4 10.05 -31.07 14.98
C ARG A 4 11.32 -31.64 14.32
N VAL A 5 12.07 -30.78 13.68
CA VAL A 5 13.38 -31.10 13.08
C VAL A 5 14.44 -30.28 13.77
N TRP A 6 15.45 -30.96 14.32
CA TRP A 6 16.56 -30.28 14.97
C TRP A 6 17.70 -30.07 13.97
N CYS A 7 18.11 -28.84 13.83
CA CYS A 7 19.26 -28.42 13.04
C CYS A 7 20.33 -27.85 13.97
N SER A 8 21.59 -28.00 13.59
CA SER A 8 22.71 -27.40 14.31
C SER A 8 23.79 -26.96 13.33
N ASP A 9 24.47 -25.89 13.67
CA ASP A 9 25.68 -25.41 13.02
C ASP A 9 26.74 -25.04 14.07
N GLU A 10 27.78 -24.33 13.67
CA GLU A 10 28.86 -23.87 14.56
C GLU A 10 28.39 -22.86 15.60
N THR A 11 27.24 -22.18 15.37
CA THR A 11 26.71 -21.11 16.23
C THR A 11 25.71 -21.61 17.24
N GLY A 12 25.08 -22.77 17.02
CA GLY A 12 24.11 -23.30 17.95
C GLY A 12 23.11 -24.32 17.36
N ARG A 13 21.97 -24.44 18.05
CA ARG A 13 20.89 -25.35 17.67
C ARG A 13 19.60 -24.59 17.41
N LEU A 14 18.86 -25.01 16.39
CA LEU A 14 17.57 -24.48 15.98
C LEU A 14 16.56 -25.61 15.83
N CYS A 15 15.37 -25.43 16.40
CA CYS A 15 14.25 -26.34 16.19
C CYS A 15 13.31 -25.80 15.11
N LEU A 16 13.18 -26.50 13.99
CA LEU A 16 12.16 -26.21 12.98
C LEU A 16 10.87 -26.93 13.34
N THR A 17 9.78 -26.17 13.55
CA THR A 17 8.49 -26.70 14.00
C THR A 17 7.45 -26.59 12.91
N TYR A 18 6.83 -27.71 12.54
CA TYR A 18 5.77 -27.77 11.53
C TYR A 18 4.48 -28.32 12.14
N PHE A 19 3.42 -27.49 12.15
CA PHE A 19 2.07 -27.94 12.45
C PHE A 19 1.45 -28.53 11.18
N ASN A 20 0.91 -29.74 11.26
CA ASN A 20 0.30 -30.44 10.12
C ASN A 20 1.26 -30.77 8.95
N GLY A 21 2.56 -30.86 9.21
CA GLY A 21 3.55 -31.30 8.21
C GLY A 21 3.42 -32.80 7.89
N ARG A 22 3.46 -33.15 6.59
CA ARG A 22 3.56 -34.55 6.16
C ARG A 22 5.01 -35.03 6.31
N GLU A 23 5.19 -36.11 7.06
CA GLU A 23 6.52 -36.62 7.40
C GLU A 23 7.39 -36.92 6.17
N ASP A 24 6.82 -37.58 5.14
CA ASP A 24 7.54 -37.89 3.90
C ASP A 24 8.05 -36.65 3.19
N TYR A 25 7.21 -35.61 3.13
CA TYR A 25 7.59 -34.32 2.53
C TYR A 25 8.70 -33.64 3.33
N LEU A 26 8.62 -33.65 4.66
CA LEU A 26 9.62 -33.02 5.51
C LEU A 26 10.96 -33.77 5.48
N LYS A 27 10.96 -35.09 5.37
CA LYS A 27 12.18 -35.89 5.17
C LYS A 27 12.87 -35.60 3.84
N THR A 28 12.09 -35.30 2.80
CA THR A 28 12.63 -34.88 1.49
C THR A 28 13.17 -33.45 1.54
N LEU A 29 12.47 -32.55 2.21
CA LEU A 29 12.85 -31.16 2.34
C LEU A 29 14.09 -30.96 3.23
N LEU A 30 14.16 -31.73 4.32
CA LEU A 30 15.16 -31.65 5.39
C LEU A 30 15.77 -33.02 5.64
N PRO A 31 16.54 -33.58 4.70
CA PRO A 31 17.17 -34.87 4.87
C PRO A 31 18.24 -34.81 5.98
N VAL A 32 18.34 -35.89 6.73
CA VAL A 32 19.31 -36.01 7.84
C VAL A 32 20.73 -36.03 7.31
N GLY A 33 21.61 -35.23 7.92
CA GLY A 33 23.01 -35.16 7.57
C GLY A 33 23.34 -34.21 6.43
N GLU A 34 22.35 -33.53 5.86
CA GLU A 34 22.58 -32.53 4.83
C GLU A 34 22.46 -31.09 5.36
N THR A 35 23.24 -30.19 4.78
CA THR A 35 23.16 -28.77 5.09
C THR A 35 22.01 -28.13 4.33
N ARG A 36 21.19 -27.32 5.04
CA ARG A 36 20.09 -26.53 4.46
C ARG A 36 20.21 -25.09 4.89
N VAL A 37 19.82 -24.19 4.00
CA VAL A 37 19.60 -22.78 4.34
C VAL A 37 18.12 -22.62 4.66
N VAL A 38 17.81 -22.09 5.84
CA VAL A 38 16.45 -21.84 6.28
C VAL A 38 16.23 -20.36 6.53
N SER A 39 15.06 -19.86 6.18
CA SER A 39 14.63 -18.48 6.40
C SER A 39 13.25 -18.47 7.03
N GLY A 40 13.06 -17.62 8.04
CA GLY A 40 11.80 -17.46 8.73
C GLY A 40 11.97 -16.71 10.05
N LYS A 41 10.87 -16.54 10.78
CA LYS A 41 10.86 -15.86 12.06
C LYS A 41 11.42 -16.75 13.16
N ILE A 42 12.46 -16.26 13.83
CA ILE A 42 13.03 -16.93 15.02
C ILE A 42 12.23 -16.52 16.26
N GLU A 43 11.90 -17.50 17.09
CA GLU A 43 11.20 -17.32 18.37
C GLU A 43 11.91 -18.13 19.47
N ILE A 44 11.80 -17.68 20.71
CA ILE A 44 12.24 -18.46 21.87
C ILE A 44 11.00 -19.04 22.55
N TYR A 45 10.92 -20.35 22.60
CA TYR A 45 9.83 -21.06 23.25
C TYR A 45 10.39 -22.08 24.24
N GLN A 46 9.99 -22.00 25.51
CA GLN A 46 10.47 -22.84 26.61
C GLN A 46 12.02 -22.88 26.74
N GLY A 47 12.69 -21.76 26.42
CA GLY A 47 14.13 -21.68 26.49
C GLY A 47 14.88 -22.23 25.26
N GLU A 48 14.17 -22.72 24.27
CA GLU A 48 14.74 -23.23 23.00
C GLU A 48 14.52 -22.24 21.86
N VAL A 49 15.53 -22.08 20.99
CA VAL A 49 15.43 -21.30 19.77
C VAL A 49 14.68 -22.13 18.73
N GLN A 50 13.56 -21.61 18.26
CA GLN A 50 12.74 -22.30 17.25
C GLN A 50 12.34 -21.38 16.10
N MET A 51 12.03 -22.00 14.97
CA MET A 51 11.45 -21.36 13.79
C MET A 51 10.20 -22.14 13.40
N THR A 52 9.05 -21.51 13.51
CA THR A 52 7.76 -22.13 13.19
C THR A 52 7.42 -21.89 11.72
N HIS A 53 7.20 -22.96 10.96
CA HIS A 53 6.89 -22.90 9.53
C HIS A 53 7.87 -21.99 8.76
N PRO A 54 9.16 -22.40 8.62
CA PRO A 54 10.11 -21.63 7.80
C PRO A 54 9.52 -21.21 6.47
N ASP A 55 9.74 -19.95 6.08
CA ASP A 55 9.30 -19.43 4.77
C ASP A 55 10.04 -20.15 3.65
N HIS A 56 11.34 -20.40 3.87
CA HIS A 56 12.20 -21.13 2.94
C HIS A 56 13.04 -22.18 3.68
N ALA A 57 13.23 -23.31 3.01
CA ALA A 57 14.22 -24.33 3.36
C ALA A 57 14.76 -24.91 2.07
N VAL A 58 16.01 -24.58 1.75
CA VAL A 58 16.64 -24.92 0.45
C VAL A 58 18.03 -25.55 0.66
N PRO A 59 18.54 -26.33 -0.31
CA PRO A 59 19.94 -26.77 -0.33
C PRO A 59 20.90 -25.57 -0.32
N LEU A 60 22.12 -25.78 0.14
CA LEU A 60 23.13 -24.72 0.25
C LEU A 60 23.42 -24.04 -1.11
N GLU A 61 23.40 -24.80 -2.20
CA GLU A 61 23.64 -24.34 -3.57
C GLU A 61 22.57 -23.35 -4.05
N GLN A 62 21.39 -23.36 -3.42
CA GLN A 62 20.28 -22.47 -3.72
C GLN A 62 20.17 -21.28 -2.76
N ARG A 63 21.18 -21.05 -1.91
CA ARG A 63 21.21 -19.96 -0.94
C ARG A 63 20.86 -18.62 -1.56
N ASP A 64 21.48 -18.26 -2.67
CA ASP A 64 21.32 -16.96 -3.32
C ASP A 64 19.89 -16.75 -3.88
N SER A 65 19.15 -17.82 -4.09
CA SER A 65 17.75 -17.74 -4.53
C SER A 65 16.80 -17.20 -3.46
N ILE A 66 17.18 -17.29 -2.18
CA ILE A 66 16.38 -16.81 -1.04
C ILE A 66 16.97 -15.58 -0.35
N LEU A 67 18.20 -15.18 -0.68
CA LEU A 67 18.84 -13.95 -0.19
C LEU A 67 18.43 -12.74 -1.05
N ARG A 68 17.12 -12.45 -1.08
CA ARG A 68 16.58 -11.33 -1.86
C ARG A 68 15.44 -10.67 -1.09
N VAL A 69 15.16 -9.44 -1.45
CA VAL A 69 13.95 -8.76 -0.98
C VAL A 69 12.75 -9.38 -1.70
N GLU A 70 11.80 -9.90 -0.95
CA GLU A 70 10.58 -10.50 -1.50
C GLU A 70 9.35 -9.64 -1.21
N PRO A 71 8.47 -9.43 -2.20
CA PRO A 71 7.22 -8.74 -1.96
C PRO A 71 6.30 -9.59 -1.06
N VAL A 72 5.73 -8.95 -0.05
CA VAL A 72 4.75 -9.55 0.86
C VAL A 72 3.38 -9.00 0.54
N TYR A 73 2.44 -9.88 0.21
CA TYR A 73 1.06 -9.52 -0.12
C TYR A 73 0.11 -9.80 1.02
N GLY A 74 -0.95 -8.99 1.14
CA GLY A 74 -2.04 -9.27 2.05
C GLY A 74 -2.72 -10.59 1.70
N LEU A 75 -2.92 -11.44 2.71
CA LEU A 75 -3.51 -12.77 2.54
C LEU A 75 -4.91 -12.84 3.14
N THR A 76 -5.74 -13.70 2.54
CA THR A 76 -7.01 -14.14 3.11
C THR A 76 -6.91 -15.58 3.59
N ALA A 77 -7.88 -16.03 4.40
CA ALA A 77 -7.89 -17.40 4.90
C ALA A 77 -7.78 -18.45 3.78
N GLY A 78 -6.89 -19.41 3.95
CA GLY A 78 -6.65 -20.49 2.98
C GLY A 78 -5.59 -20.17 1.89
N LEU A 79 -5.08 -18.94 1.82
CA LEU A 79 -3.98 -18.59 0.93
C LEU A 79 -2.65 -18.49 1.68
N THR A 80 -1.57 -18.84 0.99
CA THR A 80 -0.19 -18.68 1.47
C THR A 80 0.57 -17.73 0.54
N GLN A 81 1.71 -17.19 0.99
CA GLN A 81 2.49 -16.22 0.21
C GLN A 81 2.92 -16.75 -1.16
N ARG A 82 3.43 -17.96 -1.25
CA ARG A 82 3.99 -18.53 -2.49
C ARG A 82 3.03 -18.53 -3.69
N PRO A 83 1.77 -19.04 -3.59
CA PRO A 83 0.81 -18.96 -4.68
C PRO A 83 0.50 -17.52 -5.09
N VAL A 84 0.36 -16.61 -4.11
CA VAL A 84 0.06 -15.20 -4.38
C VAL A 84 1.23 -14.51 -5.08
N GLN A 85 2.46 -14.71 -4.60
CA GLN A 85 3.67 -14.19 -5.24
C GLN A 85 3.81 -14.69 -6.69
N LYS A 86 3.57 -15.97 -6.92
CA LYS A 86 3.62 -16.54 -8.28
C LYS A 86 2.55 -15.94 -9.20
N ALA A 87 1.34 -15.77 -8.68
CA ALA A 87 0.24 -15.14 -9.43
C ALA A 87 0.54 -13.68 -9.75
N MET A 88 1.06 -12.92 -8.77
CA MET A 88 1.42 -11.51 -8.94
C MET A 88 2.58 -11.34 -9.92
N ALA A 89 3.63 -12.16 -9.82
CA ALA A 89 4.74 -12.15 -10.79
C ALA A 89 4.23 -12.38 -12.21
N SER A 90 3.34 -13.37 -12.40
CA SER A 90 2.74 -13.64 -13.72
C SER A 90 1.82 -12.52 -14.20
N ALA A 91 1.14 -11.82 -13.30
CA ALA A 91 0.28 -10.67 -13.64
C ALA A 91 1.13 -9.47 -14.08
N VAL A 92 2.20 -9.17 -13.34
CA VAL A 92 3.14 -8.07 -13.65
C VAL A 92 3.82 -8.31 -15.01
N ASP A 93 4.28 -9.54 -15.28
CA ASP A 93 4.87 -9.92 -16.56
C ASP A 93 3.93 -9.69 -17.76
N ARG A 94 2.63 -9.87 -17.55
CA ARG A 94 1.58 -9.65 -18.55
C ARG A 94 1.02 -8.24 -18.58
N ALA A 95 1.52 -7.34 -17.73
CA ALA A 95 1.07 -5.95 -17.74
C ALA A 95 1.28 -5.32 -19.14
N PRO A 96 0.27 -4.65 -19.71
CA PRO A 96 0.40 -4.06 -21.04
C PRO A 96 1.32 -2.84 -21.01
N ASP A 97 1.96 -2.57 -22.15
CA ASP A 97 2.62 -1.28 -22.37
C ASP A 97 1.54 -0.25 -22.71
N LEU A 98 1.21 0.57 -21.71
CA LEU A 98 0.25 1.65 -21.86
C LEU A 98 0.94 2.89 -22.42
N THR A 99 0.24 3.60 -23.32
CA THR A 99 0.68 4.92 -23.76
C THR A 99 0.70 5.87 -22.57
N GLU A 100 1.81 6.59 -22.39
CA GLU A 100 1.90 7.59 -21.34
C GLU A 100 0.92 8.73 -21.62
N TRP A 101 0.13 9.05 -20.62
CA TRP A 101 -0.89 10.11 -20.69
C TRP A 101 -0.46 11.41 -20.00
N GLN A 102 0.69 11.36 -19.32
CA GLN A 102 1.27 12.51 -18.65
C GLN A 102 2.18 13.30 -19.58
N ASP A 103 2.48 14.53 -19.19
CA ASP A 103 3.40 15.38 -19.92
C ASP A 103 4.81 14.77 -20.00
N ALA A 104 5.30 14.56 -21.22
CA ALA A 104 6.58 13.92 -21.48
C ALA A 104 7.76 14.70 -20.86
N THR A 105 7.68 16.04 -20.85
CA THR A 105 8.71 16.91 -20.27
C THR A 105 8.78 16.73 -18.77
N TYR A 106 7.61 16.58 -18.14
CA TYR A 106 7.51 16.32 -16.70
C TYR A 106 8.09 14.96 -16.34
N LEU A 107 7.72 13.89 -17.07
CA LEU A 107 8.26 12.55 -16.87
C LEU A 107 9.78 12.52 -16.98
N ALA A 108 10.33 13.17 -18.03
CA ALA A 108 11.76 13.27 -18.25
C ALA A 108 12.48 14.03 -17.11
N LYS A 109 11.90 15.14 -16.64
CA LYS A 109 12.44 15.91 -15.51
C LYS A 109 12.50 15.09 -14.22
N GLN A 110 11.49 14.27 -13.96
CA GLN A 110 11.44 13.39 -12.81
C GLN A 110 12.31 12.14 -12.98
N ARG A 111 12.79 11.86 -14.19
CA ARG A 111 13.52 10.63 -14.55
C ARG A 111 12.72 9.37 -14.25
N TRP A 112 11.40 9.43 -14.45
CA TRP A 112 10.53 8.30 -14.24
C TRP A 112 10.51 7.38 -15.47
N ALA A 113 10.55 6.09 -15.20
CA ALA A 113 10.35 5.04 -16.18
C ALA A 113 8.89 4.97 -16.64
N SER A 114 8.61 4.15 -17.65
CA SER A 114 7.23 3.86 -18.05
C SER A 114 6.43 3.26 -16.89
N TRP A 115 5.11 3.39 -16.95
CA TRP A 115 4.23 2.79 -15.93
C TRP A 115 4.49 1.29 -15.73
N ARG A 116 4.62 0.54 -16.82
CA ARG A 116 4.91 -0.91 -16.76
C ARG A 116 6.24 -1.21 -16.09
N GLN A 117 7.28 -0.46 -16.43
CA GLN A 117 8.59 -0.64 -15.81
C GLN A 117 8.56 -0.26 -14.32
N ALA A 118 7.92 0.85 -13.95
CA ALA A 118 7.76 1.23 -12.54
C ALA A 118 6.96 0.19 -11.74
N LEU A 119 5.93 -0.41 -12.35
CA LEU A 119 5.17 -1.50 -11.74
C LEU A 119 6.07 -2.73 -11.51
N ALA A 120 6.86 -3.13 -12.50
CA ALA A 120 7.76 -4.27 -12.39
C ALA A 120 8.82 -4.07 -11.30
N GLU A 121 9.46 -2.90 -11.26
CA GLU A 121 10.46 -2.54 -10.23
C GLU A 121 9.85 -2.52 -8.82
N ALA A 122 8.64 -1.99 -8.65
CA ALA A 122 7.97 -1.97 -7.36
C ALA A 122 7.62 -3.36 -6.83
N HIS A 123 7.39 -4.33 -7.72
CA HIS A 123 7.09 -5.73 -7.37
C HIS A 123 8.32 -6.64 -7.28
N ALA A 124 9.48 -6.21 -7.77
CA ALA A 124 10.73 -6.96 -7.73
C ALA A 124 11.89 -6.03 -7.33
N PRO A 125 11.88 -5.49 -6.10
CA PRO A 125 12.98 -4.65 -5.60
C PRO A 125 14.28 -5.47 -5.57
N ALA A 126 15.37 -4.87 -6.03
CA ALA A 126 16.66 -5.52 -6.06
C ALA A 126 17.34 -5.52 -4.68
N ASP A 127 17.15 -4.43 -3.92
CA ASP A 127 17.74 -4.24 -2.60
C ASP A 127 16.85 -3.42 -1.66
N GLU A 128 17.35 -3.15 -0.45
CA GLU A 128 16.63 -2.39 0.57
C GLU A 128 16.43 -0.91 0.17
N ALA A 129 17.33 -0.33 -0.63
CA ALA A 129 17.20 1.05 -1.08
C ALA A 129 15.96 1.26 -1.98
N ASP A 130 15.58 0.22 -2.74
CA ASP A 130 14.38 0.23 -3.59
C ASP A 130 13.08 0.25 -2.79
N LEU A 131 13.14 -0.06 -1.48
CA LEU A 131 11.97 0.02 -0.59
C LEU A 131 11.63 1.45 -0.17
N SER A 132 12.51 2.42 -0.43
CA SER A 132 12.26 3.83 -0.11
C SER A 132 10.96 4.32 -0.77
N PRO A 133 10.09 5.06 -0.04
CA PRO A 133 8.94 5.73 -0.66
C PRO A 133 9.34 6.71 -1.76
N MET A 134 10.59 7.22 -1.72
CA MET A 134 11.14 8.15 -2.71
C MET A 134 11.82 7.45 -3.89
N HIS A 135 11.87 6.11 -3.91
CA HIS A 135 12.37 5.38 -5.07
C HIS A 135 11.59 5.78 -6.33
N PRO A 136 12.24 6.07 -7.48
CA PRO A 136 11.57 6.61 -8.67
C PRO A 136 10.34 5.82 -9.13
N ALA A 137 10.41 4.48 -9.11
CA ALA A 137 9.27 3.63 -9.47
C ALA A 137 8.08 3.81 -8.51
N ARG A 138 8.33 3.84 -7.20
CA ARG A 138 7.27 4.04 -6.21
C ARG A 138 6.69 5.45 -6.25
N ALA A 139 7.56 6.46 -6.39
CA ALA A 139 7.14 7.85 -6.54
C ALA A 139 6.28 8.05 -7.81
N ARG A 140 6.64 7.38 -8.92
CA ARG A 140 5.87 7.38 -10.16
C ARG A 140 4.46 6.81 -9.95
N LEU A 141 4.36 5.61 -9.38
CA LEU A 141 3.06 4.95 -9.15
C LEU A 141 2.19 5.74 -8.17
N ALA A 142 2.79 6.28 -7.10
CA ALA A 142 2.08 7.14 -6.15
C ALA A 142 1.56 8.42 -6.81
N PHE A 143 2.34 9.04 -7.69
CA PHE A 143 1.90 10.21 -8.43
C PHE A 143 0.73 9.89 -9.37
N ASP A 144 0.79 8.78 -10.10
CA ASP A 144 -0.29 8.34 -10.99
C ASP A 144 -1.60 8.14 -10.22
N GLU A 145 -1.56 7.47 -9.10
CA GLU A 145 -2.73 7.22 -8.24
C GLU A 145 -3.32 8.51 -7.70
N LEU A 146 -2.47 9.38 -7.15
CA LEU A 146 -2.91 10.67 -6.61
C LEU A 146 -3.48 11.59 -7.70
N LEU A 147 -2.84 11.64 -8.86
CA LEU A 147 -3.30 12.46 -9.97
C LEU A 147 -4.63 11.94 -10.53
N ALA A 148 -4.77 10.63 -10.72
CA ALA A 148 -6.02 10.01 -11.14
C ALA A 148 -7.16 10.31 -10.16
N SER A 149 -6.90 10.21 -8.86
CA SER A 149 -7.85 10.55 -7.80
C SER A 149 -8.25 12.03 -7.85
N GLN A 150 -7.29 12.95 -7.99
CA GLN A 150 -7.58 14.39 -8.11
C GLN A 150 -8.35 14.73 -9.38
N LEU A 151 -8.05 14.10 -10.51
CA LEU A 151 -8.81 14.27 -11.74
C LEU A 151 -10.24 13.77 -11.61
N ALA A 152 -10.45 12.61 -11.00
CA ALA A 152 -11.79 12.09 -10.74
C ALA A 152 -12.62 13.07 -9.89
N ILE A 153 -12.04 13.61 -8.82
CA ILE A 153 -12.68 14.62 -7.97
C ILE A 153 -12.96 15.91 -8.76
N ALA A 154 -12.02 16.36 -9.58
CA ALA A 154 -12.19 17.55 -10.41
C ALA A 154 -13.34 17.37 -11.42
N LEU A 155 -13.44 16.21 -12.06
CA LEU A 155 -14.51 15.87 -12.99
C LEU A 155 -15.89 15.86 -12.28
N VAL A 156 -15.98 15.26 -11.11
CA VAL A 156 -17.21 15.26 -10.31
C VAL A 156 -17.59 16.69 -9.92
N ARG A 157 -16.64 17.50 -9.47
CA ARG A 157 -16.89 18.92 -9.16
C ARG A 157 -17.36 19.71 -10.38
N HIS A 158 -16.70 19.49 -11.54
CA HIS A 158 -17.10 20.13 -12.79
C HIS A 158 -18.51 19.73 -13.19
N HIS A 159 -18.83 18.42 -13.16
CA HIS A 159 -20.16 17.93 -13.44
C HIS A 159 -21.22 18.53 -12.50
N ASN A 160 -20.95 18.60 -11.22
CA ASN A 160 -21.87 19.18 -10.24
C ASN A 160 -22.12 20.68 -10.47
N ARG A 161 -21.11 21.42 -10.96
CA ARG A 161 -21.26 22.85 -11.29
C ARG A 161 -22.13 23.11 -12.52
N ILE A 162 -22.13 22.20 -13.49
CA ILE A 162 -22.98 22.30 -14.68
C ILE A 162 -24.46 22.08 -14.33
N LEU A 163 -24.76 21.33 -13.27
CA LEU A 163 -26.13 21.09 -12.84
C LEU A 163 -26.70 22.36 -12.19
N ALA A 164 -27.88 22.77 -12.66
CA ALA A 164 -28.59 23.92 -12.07
C ALA A 164 -28.83 23.71 -10.58
N GLY A 165 -28.52 24.73 -9.80
CA GLY A 165 -28.88 24.88 -8.38
C GLY A 165 -30.01 25.87 -8.22
N HIS A 166 -30.49 26.01 -6.99
CA HIS A 166 -31.41 27.10 -6.62
C HIS A 166 -30.64 28.18 -5.87
N ALA A 167 -30.60 29.37 -6.43
CA ALA A 167 -30.05 30.51 -5.70
C ALA A 167 -30.94 30.80 -4.49
N THR A 168 -30.32 30.85 -3.31
CA THR A 168 -30.99 31.12 -2.05
C THR A 168 -30.40 32.43 -1.49
N GLU A 169 -31.13 33.49 -1.63
CA GLU A 169 -30.78 34.79 -1.07
C GLU A 169 -31.70 35.13 0.09
N GLY A 170 -31.12 35.58 1.18
CA GLY A 170 -31.85 36.01 2.37
C GLY A 170 -31.46 37.43 2.77
N ASP A 171 -32.37 38.13 3.48
CA ASP A 171 -32.12 39.45 4.03
C ASP A 171 -31.13 39.49 5.21
N GLY A 172 -30.58 38.33 5.57
CA GLY A 172 -29.60 38.15 6.66
C GLY A 172 -30.21 38.29 8.07
N ARG A 173 -31.52 38.49 8.22
CA ARG A 173 -32.17 38.69 9.52
C ARG A 173 -31.90 37.53 10.47
N PHE A 174 -32.15 36.31 10.02
CA PHE A 174 -31.94 35.11 10.85
C PHE A 174 -30.45 34.92 11.18
N ARG A 175 -29.54 35.18 10.22
CA ARG A 175 -28.11 35.08 10.46
C ARG A 175 -27.63 36.08 11.52
N ARG A 176 -28.08 37.34 11.43
CA ARG A 176 -27.76 38.36 12.44
C ARG A 176 -28.32 37.97 13.82
N ALA A 177 -29.57 37.49 13.90
CA ALA A 177 -30.14 37.04 15.16
C ALA A 177 -29.40 35.87 15.76
N ALA A 178 -29.00 34.88 14.93
CA ALA A 178 -28.17 33.74 15.39
C ALA A 178 -26.81 34.20 15.92
N LEU A 179 -26.12 35.06 15.18
CA LEU A 179 -24.83 35.61 15.61
C LEU A 179 -24.88 36.39 16.91
N SER A 180 -25.97 37.19 17.11
CA SER A 180 -26.14 37.94 18.33
C SER A 180 -26.54 37.10 19.56
N SER A 181 -27.00 35.87 19.35
CA SER A 181 -27.32 34.92 20.43
C SER A 181 -26.14 34.04 20.87
N LEU A 182 -25.03 34.10 20.18
CA LEU A 182 -23.83 33.31 20.56
C LEU A 182 -23.22 33.90 21.83
N PRO A 183 -22.79 33.05 22.78
CA PRO A 183 -22.11 33.50 24.00
C PRO A 183 -20.61 33.81 23.79
N PHE A 184 -20.14 33.81 22.52
CA PHE A 184 -18.76 34.07 22.13
C PHE A 184 -18.72 34.78 20.78
N ASP A 185 -17.59 35.45 20.50
CA ASP A 185 -17.31 36.05 19.19
C ASP A 185 -16.73 35.01 18.21
N LEU A 186 -17.19 35.05 16.96
CA LEU A 186 -16.61 34.24 15.91
C LEU A 186 -15.20 34.70 15.56
N THR A 187 -14.30 33.74 15.28
CA THR A 187 -12.98 34.04 14.73
C THR A 187 -13.07 34.65 13.33
N ALA A 188 -11.99 35.29 12.88
CA ALA A 188 -11.93 35.86 11.54
C ALA A 188 -12.15 34.83 10.44
N SER A 189 -11.60 33.60 10.60
CA SER A 189 -11.78 32.49 9.65
C SER A 189 -13.22 31.98 9.62
N GLN A 190 -13.92 31.90 10.74
CA GLN A 190 -15.33 31.53 10.81
C GLN A 190 -16.21 32.57 10.14
N LYS A 191 -15.95 33.85 10.34
CA LYS A 191 -16.67 34.95 9.66
C LYS A 191 -16.49 34.87 8.14
N ALA A 192 -15.23 34.71 7.68
CA ALA A 192 -14.94 34.57 6.26
C ALA A 192 -15.63 33.33 5.63
N ALA A 193 -15.61 32.20 6.31
CA ALA A 193 -16.28 30.98 5.84
C ALA A 193 -17.80 31.16 5.70
N ILE A 194 -18.45 31.85 6.64
CA ILE A 194 -19.91 32.17 6.57
C ILE A 194 -20.22 33.07 5.39
N GLU A 195 -19.38 34.09 5.14
CA GLU A 195 -19.55 35.01 4.01
C GLU A 195 -19.37 34.30 2.67
N GLU A 196 -18.35 33.46 2.52
CA GLU A 196 -18.15 32.66 1.32
C GLU A 196 -19.29 31.68 1.05
N ILE A 197 -19.79 30.99 2.09
CA ILE A 197 -20.94 30.10 1.95
C ILE A 197 -22.16 30.87 1.51
N ALA A 198 -22.46 32.03 2.12
CA ALA A 198 -23.59 32.86 1.76
C ALA A 198 -23.46 33.36 0.30
N ALA A 199 -22.30 33.78 -0.14
CA ALA A 199 -22.05 34.18 -1.52
C ALA A 199 -22.26 33.04 -2.53
N ASP A 200 -21.86 31.82 -2.18
CA ASP A 200 -22.08 30.65 -3.05
C ASP A 200 -23.55 30.21 -3.07
N MET A 201 -24.26 30.32 -1.96
CA MET A 201 -25.72 30.05 -1.91
C MET A 201 -26.55 30.98 -2.80
N GLY A 202 -26.08 32.20 -3.04
CA GLY A 202 -26.70 33.16 -3.96
C GLY A 202 -26.48 32.89 -5.44
N LYS A 203 -25.64 31.87 -5.81
CA LYS A 203 -25.39 31.51 -7.20
C LYS A 203 -26.40 30.48 -7.72
N PRO A 204 -26.69 30.48 -9.04
CA PRO A 204 -27.58 29.51 -9.66
C PRO A 204 -26.94 28.12 -9.85
N GLU A 205 -25.73 27.90 -9.34
CA GLU A 205 -24.96 26.68 -9.43
C GLU A 205 -25.12 25.84 -8.14
N ARG A 206 -24.93 24.53 -8.24
CA ARG A 206 -24.89 23.66 -7.07
C ARG A 206 -23.63 23.91 -6.26
N MET A 207 -23.80 24.23 -5.01
CA MET A 207 -22.70 24.37 -4.07
C MET A 207 -22.27 22.99 -3.51
N VAL A 208 -20.96 22.72 -3.55
CA VAL A 208 -20.33 21.59 -2.84
C VAL A 208 -19.17 22.15 -2.03
N ARG A 209 -19.32 22.14 -0.71
CA ARG A 209 -18.29 22.61 0.23
C ARG A 209 -18.06 21.60 1.35
N LEU A 210 -16.82 21.48 1.78
CA LEU A 210 -16.45 20.80 3.01
C LEU A 210 -16.06 21.87 4.03
N LEU A 211 -16.77 21.89 5.16
CA LEU A 211 -16.41 22.70 6.31
C LEU A 211 -15.72 21.80 7.33
N GLN A 212 -14.48 22.13 7.63
CA GLN A 212 -13.69 21.42 8.63
C GLN A 212 -13.36 22.38 9.77
N GLY A 213 -13.64 21.95 10.99
CA GLY A 213 -13.37 22.70 12.22
C GLY A 213 -12.81 21.83 13.32
#